data_394762e25fbb315416f9dd25ee8c9200
#
_entry.id   394762e25fbb315416f9dd25ee8c9200
#
_cell.length_a   1.000
_cell.length_b   1.000
_cell.length_c   1.000
_cell.angle_alpha   90.00
_cell.angle_beta   90.00
_cell.angle_gamma   90.00
#
_symmetry.space_group_name_H-M   'P 1'
#
loop_
_entity.id
_entity.type
_entity.pdbx_description
1 polymer ?
#
loop_
_entity_poly.entity_id
_entity_poly.type
_entity_poly.pdbx_seq_one_letter_code
_entity_poly.pdbx_strand_id
1 'polypeptide(L)'
;MKRIAVDGLPGDPLAAVALFHGQWLPQAEDALAGGDDAVLVLPSADHTHREWRRAIVVALARKHAPRRINMIAGEGAALAAIESYLATAPGVTGQYLEA
;
A
#
# COMPACT_ATOMS: atom_id res chain seq x y z
N MET A 1 -3.61 -3.48 12.77
CA MET A 1 -3.01 -3.23 11.44
C MET A 1 -2.71 -1.74 11.32
N LYS A 2 -1.48 -1.42 11.00
CA LYS A 2 -1.04 -0.03 10.82
C LYS A 2 -1.57 0.53 9.50
N ARG A 3 -2.28 1.65 9.56
CA ARG A 3 -2.78 2.35 8.37
C ARG A 3 -1.83 3.49 8.00
N ILE A 4 -1.33 3.49 6.79
CA ILE A 4 -0.44 4.54 6.28
C ILE A 4 -1.13 5.22 5.11
N ALA A 5 -1.62 6.43 5.33
CA ALA A 5 -2.28 7.21 4.30
C ALA A 5 -1.25 8.02 3.51
N VAL A 6 -1.12 7.71 2.24
CA VAL A 6 -0.17 8.34 1.33
C VAL A 6 -0.85 9.44 0.55
N ASP A 7 -0.25 10.62 0.52
CA ASP A 7 -0.75 11.76 -0.25
C ASP A 7 0.40 12.50 -0.92
N GLY A 8 0.08 13.50 -1.72
CA GLY A 8 1.06 14.36 -2.34
C GLY A 8 1.87 13.73 -3.48
N LEU A 9 1.46 12.58 -3.99
CA LEU A 9 2.15 11.95 -5.12
C LEU A 9 1.90 12.73 -6.41
N PRO A 10 2.96 13.00 -7.20
CA PRO A 10 2.79 13.66 -8.50
C PRO A 10 2.10 12.76 -9.53
N GLY A 11 1.58 13.37 -10.60
CA GLY A 11 0.91 12.62 -11.66
C GLY A 11 1.84 11.83 -12.55
N ASP A 12 3.09 12.25 -12.67
CA ASP A 12 4.10 11.51 -13.46
C ASP A 12 4.52 10.24 -12.72
N PRO A 13 4.41 9.05 -13.35
CA PRO A 13 4.72 7.79 -12.65
C PRO A 13 6.15 7.70 -12.12
N LEU A 14 7.14 8.18 -12.86
CA LEU A 14 8.53 8.13 -12.39
C LEU A 14 8.75 9.04 -11.19
N ALA A 15 8.19 10.25 -11.22
CA ALA A 15 8.28 11.17 -10.09
C ALA A 15 7.52 10.63 -8.87
N ALA A 16 6.37 9.99 -9.10
CA ALA A 16 5.57 9.40 -8.03
C ALA A 16 6.31 8.26 -7.33
N VAL A 17 6.92 7.36 -8.09
CA VAL A 17 7.67 6.23 -7.50
C VAL A 17 8.90 6.72 -6.75
N ALA A 18 9.58 7.74 -7.26
CA ALA A 18 10.75 8.31 -6.58
C ALA A 18 10.36 8.93 -5.23
N LEU A 19 9.27 9.71 -5.21
CA LEU A 19 8.77 10.30 -3.96
C LEU A 19 8.31 9.23 -2.99
N PHE A 20 7.61 8.21 -3.46
CA PHE A 20 7.16 7.11 -2.63
C PHE A 20 8.34 6.39 -1.97
N HIS A 21 9.36 6.06 -2.72
CA HIS A 21 10.56 5.40 -2.19
C HIS A 21 11.27 6.24 -1.14
N GLY A 22 11.35 7.55 -1.32
CA GLY A 22 12.05 8.43 -0.38
C GLY A 22 11.27 8.74 0.88
N GLN A 23 9.96 8.86 0.80
CA GLN A 23 9.14 9.37 1.89
C GLN A 23 8.25 8.31 2.56
N TRP A 24 7.67 7.40 1.79
CA TRP A 24 6.64 6.48 2.29
C TRP A 24 7.13 5.06 2.51
N LEU A 25 8.02 4.57 1.66
CA LEU A 25 8.57 3.23 1.80
C LEU A 25 9.26 3.01 3.15
N PRO A 26 10.07 3.96 3.66
CA PRO A 26 10.67 3.79 4.99
C PRO A 26 9.64 3.65 6.11
N GLN A 27 8.51 4.36 6.03
CA GLN A 27 7.45 4.24 7.03
C GLN A 27 6.82 2.85 7.03
N ALA A 28 6.57 2.31 5.84
CA ALA A 28 6.04 0.95 5.70
C ALA A 28 7.04 -0.10 6.24
N GLU A 29 8.30 0.04 5.89
CA GLU A 29 9.35 -0.84 6.36
C GLU A 29 9.49 -0.81 7.88
N ASP A 30 9.44 0.37 8.49
CA ASP A 30 9.54 0.52 9.94
C ASP A 30 8.36 -0.16 10.64
N ALA A 31 7.14 0.01 10.15
CA ALA A 31 5.96 -0.62 10.73
C ALA A 31 6.07 -2.15 10.68
N LEU A 32 6.44 -2.70 9.54
CA LEU A 32 6.55 -4.14 9.35
C LEU A 32 7.69 -4.74 10.17
N ALA A 33 8.84 -4.08 10.19
CA ALA A 33 9.99 -4.51 10.99
C ALA A 33 9.70 -4.44 12.49
N GLY A 34 8.84 -3.50 12.90
CA GLY A 34 8.38 -3.38 14.28
C GLY A 34 7.35 -4.41 14.73
N GLY A 35 6.89 -5.27 13.81
CA GLY A 35 5.96 -6.35 14.14
C GLY A 35 4.50 -6.06 13.79
N ASP A 36 4.20 -4.96 13.11
CA ASP A 36 2.83 -4.66 12.68
C ASP A 36 2.55 -5.22 11.28
N ASP A 37 1.32 -5.65 11.08
CA ASP A 37 0.76 -5.72 9.73
C ASP A 37 0.40 -4.31 9.29
N ALA A 38 0.36 -4.05 8.00
CA ALA A 38 0.13 -2.69 7.49
C ALA A 38 -0.77 -2.66 6.27
N VAL A 39 -1.40 -1.52 6.06
CA VAL A 39 -2.10 -1.20 4.82
C VAL A 39 -1.69 0.19 4.36
N LEU A 40 -1.29 0.28 3.09
CA LEU A 40 -0.98 1.53 2.43
C LEU A 40 -2.22 2.00 1.68
N VAL A 41 -2.64 3.23 1.94
CA VAL A 41 -3.81 3.82 1.29
C VAL A 41 -3.34 4.97 0.41
N LEU A 42 -3.55 4.84 -0.89
CA LEU A 42 -3.12 5.80 -1.89
C LEU A 42 -4.33 6.42 -2.60
N PRO A 43 -4.19 7.64 -3.12
CA PRO A 43 -5.23 8.20 -3.99
C PRO A 43 -5.42 7.35 -5.24
N SER A 44 -6.62 7.36 -5.78
CA SER A 44 -6.90 6.78 -7.09
C SER A 44 -5.96 7.37 -8.14
N ALA A 45 -5.50 6.53 -9.06
CA ALA A 45 -4.62 6.96 -10.13
C ALA A 45 -4.94 6.17 -11.41
N ASP A 46 -4.48 6.67 -12.55
CA ASP A 46 -4.69 5.96 -13.81
C ASP A 46 -3.79 4.72 -13.91
N HIS A 47 -3.98 3.95 -14.99
CA HIS A 47 -3.30 2.68 -15.19
C HIS A 47 -1.76 2.79 -15.23
N THR A 48 -1.21 3.97 -15.52
CA THR A 48 0.24 4.16 -15.61
C THR A 48 0.96 3.98 -14.26
N HIS A 49 0.22 4.08 -13.16
CA HIS A 49 0.75 3.88 -11.81
C HIS A 49 0.62 2.46 -11.29
N ARG A 50 -0.13 1.60 -11.97
CA ARG A 50 -0.49 0.27 -11.42
C ARG A 50 0.71 -0.62 -11.25
N GLU A 51 1.61 -0.64 -12.21
CA GLU A 51 2.75 -1.54 -12.20
C GLU A 51 3.73 -1.24 -11.06
N TRP A 52 4.11 0.02 -10.85
CA TRP A 52 5.04 0.34 -9.78
C TRP A 52 4.43 0.11 -8.40
N ARG A 53 3.14 0.35 -8.25
CA ARG A 53 2.42 0.12 -6.98
C ARG A 53 2.38 -1.36 -6.64
N ARG A 54 2.06 -2.20 -7.60
CA ARG A 54 2.08 -3.66 -7.42
C ARG A 54 3.46 -4.18 -7.07
N ALA A 55 4.48 -3.73 -7.77
CA ALA A 55 5.84 -4.17 -7.53
C ALA A 55 6.28 -3.91 -6.10
N ILE A 56 5.97 -2.73 -5.58
CA ILE A 56 6.35 -2.35 -4.22
C ILE A 56 5.64 -3.21 -3.18
N VAL A 57 4.33 -3.37 -3.27
CA VAL A 57 3.60 -4.13 -2.25
C VAL A 57 3.96 -5.61 -2.28
N VAL A 58 4.23 -6.18 -3.44
CA VAL A 58 4.72 -7.56 -3.56
C VAL A 58 6.09 -7.71 -2.91
N ALA A 59 7.00 -6.77 -3.18
CA ALA A 59 8.34 -6.81 -2.61
C ALA A 59 8.32 -6.69 -1.09
N LEU A 60 7.50 -5.78 -0.55
CA LEU A 60 7.33 -5.62 0.89
C LEU A 60 6.76 -6.87 1.55
N ALA A 61 5.75 -7.47 0.94
CA ALA A 61 5.14 -8.69 1.46
C ALA A 61 6.13 -9.86 1.52
N ARG A 62 6.98 -9.99 0.52
CA ARG A 62 8.01 -11.03 0.49
C ARG A 62 9.10 -10.79 1.54
N LYS A 63 9.58 -9.56 1.64
CA LYS A 63 10.67 -9.21 2.55
C LYS A 63 10.27 -9.38 4.01
N HIS A 64 9.04 -9.03 4.35
CA HIS A 64 8.58 -8.97 5.74
C HIS A 64 7.65 -10.11 6.15
N ALA A 65 7.52 -11.16 5.34
CA ALA A 65 6.74 -12.32 5.74
C ALA A 65 7.17 -12.81 7.14
N PRO A 66 6.27 -13.21 8.01
CA PRO A 66 4.83 -13.41 7.82
C PRO A 66 3.96 -12.17 8.05
N ARG A 67 4.55 -10.98 8.21
CA ARG A 67 3.77 -9.75 8.34
C ARG A 67 3.02 -9.48 7.03
N ARG A 68 1.78 -9.02 7.17
CA ARG A 68 0.93 -8.74 6.03
C ARG A 68 1.02 -7.27 5.64
N ILE A 69 1.07 -7.02 4.35
CA ILE A 69 0.96 -5.68 3.80
C ILE A 69 0.18 -5.72 2.51
N ASN A 70 -0.77 -4.81 2.39
CA ASN A 70 -1.58 -4.62 1.19
C ASN A 70 -1.61 -3.13 0.85
N MET A 71 -1.96 -2.82 -0.38
CA MET A 71 -2.08 -1.46 -0.87
C MET A 71 -3.46 -1.28 -1.47
N ILE A 72 -4.15 -0.19 -1.11
CA ILE A 72 -5.47 0.14 -1.63
C ILE A 72 -5.41 1.51 -2.28
N ALA A 73 -5.98 1.64 -3.47
CA ALA A 73 -6.17 2.92 -4.12
C ALA A 73 -7.65 3.27 -4.13
N GLY A 74 -8.00 4.46 -3.67
CA GLY A 74 -9.38 4.93 -3.68
C GLY A 74 -9.73 5.79 -2.49
N GLU A 75 -11.02 6.04 -2.32
CA GLU A 75 -11.57 6.95 -1.32
C GLU A 75 -12.99 6.54 -0.93
N GLY A 76 -13.47 7.15 0.17
CA GLY A 76 -14.87 7.04 0.59
C GLY A 76 -15.31 5.65 1.00
N ALA A 77 -16.57 5.35 0.76
CA ALA A 77 -17.20 4.10 1.21
C ALA A 77 -16.57 2.85 0.58
N ALA A 78 -16.16 2.95 -0.69
CA ALA A 78 -15.53 1.81 -1.38
C ALA A 78 -14.18 1.46 -0.75
N LEU A 79 -13.39 2.48 -0.40
CA LEU A 79 -12.14 2.28 0.33
C LEU A 79 -12.40 1.65 1.69
N ALA A 80 -13.35 2.18 2.45
CA ALA A 80 -13.69 1.67 3.77
C ALA A 80 -14.12 0.20 3.73
N ALA A 81 -14.85 -0.20 2.70
CA ALA A 81 -15.28 -1.58 2.51
C ALA A 81 -14.09 -2.53 2.30
N ILE A 82 -13.10 -2.11 1.51
CA ILE A 82 -11.90 -2.90 1.28
C ILE A 82 -11.05 -2.99 2.54
N GLU A 83 -10.90 -1.88 3.27
CA GLU A 83 -10.17 -1.91 4.55
C GLU A 83 -10.83 -2.87 5.55
N SER A 84 -12.15 -2.86 5.66
CA SER A 84 -12.88 -3.79 6.52
C SER A 84 -12.67 -5.25 6.10
N TYR A 85 -12.69 -5.51 4.81
CA TYR A 85 -12.42 -6.85 4.28
C TYR A 85 -11.02 -7.33 4.67
N LEU A 86 -10.01 -6.50 4.47
CA LEU A 86 -8.61 -6.86 4.79
C LEU A 86 -8.42 -7.11 6.28
N ALA A 87 -9.10 -6.38 7.13
CA ALA A 87 -9.00 -6.56 8.57
C ALA A 87 -9.45 -7.96 9.01
N THR A 88 -10.36 -8.59 8.27
CA THR A 88 -10.90 -9.93 8.58
C THR A 88 -10.42 -11.02 7.63
N ALA A 89 -9.43 -10.73 6.80
CA ALA A 89 -8.89 -11.67 5.81
C ALA A 89 -7.40 -11.94 6.08
N PRO A 90 -7.06 -12.72 7.13
CA PRO A 90 -5.66 -12.86 7.57
C PRO A 90 -4.75 -13.54 6.55
N GLY A 91 -5.30 -14.21 5.54
CA GLY A 91 -4.50 -14.82 4.47
C GLY A 91 -4.15 -13.89 3.32
N VAL A 92 -4.68 -12.66 3.30
CA VAL A 92 -4.45 -11.73 2.18
C VAL A 92 -3.25 -10.85 2.46
N THR A 93 -2.25 -10.91 1.60
CA THR A 93 -1.05 -10.07 1.66
C THR A 93 -0.47 -9.88 0.27
N GLY A 94 0.26 -8.79 0.06
CA GLY A 94 0.93 -8.51 -1.21
C GLY A 94 -0.02 -8.09 -2.34
N GLN A 95 -1.22 -7.62 -2.01
CA GLN A 95 -2.23 -7.25 -2.99
C GLN A 95 -2.31 -5.74 -3.18
N TYR A 96 -2.50 -5.34 -4.43
CA TYR A 96 -2.88 -3.98 -4.79
C TYR A 96 -4.34 -4.00 -5.23
N LEU A 97 -5.20 -3.31 -4.49
CA LEU A 97 -6.65 -3.32 -4.69
C LEU A 97 -7.12 -1.92 -5.03
N GLU A 98 -7.94 -1.82 -6.07
CA GLU A 98 -8.53 -0.55 -6.50
C GLU A 98 -9.99 -0.49 -6.08
N ALA A 99 -10.31 0.53 -5.31
CA ALA A 99 -11.67 0.76 -4.82
C ALA A 99 -12.54 1.48 -5.86
#